data_84d6f2058dde3c36892a316850e45a39
#
_entry.id   84d6f2058dde3c36892a316850e45a39
#
_cell.length_a   1.000
_cell.length_b   1.000
_cell.length_c   1.000
_cell.angle_alpha   90.00
_cell.angle_beta   90.00
_cell.angle_gamma   90.00
#
_symmetry.space_group_name_H-M   'P 1'
#
loop_
_entity.id
_entity.type
_entity.pdbx_description
1 polymer ?
#
loop_
_entity_poly.entity_id
_entity_poly.type
_entity_poly.pdbx_seq_one_letter_code
_entity_poly.pdbx_strand_id
1 'polypeptide(L)'
;MVAKDGSVNDIEVISHSAVVDTQAEAQRYLNNLVFSPAIKGEQAVESGYLFTYQAGKYFTGYANDKASRGFISGYDDVNTLIKEKNFKEAELELAQLFTDHTKNTAEQALFAWLKSQFYYFQQQWQGFDEQVKVAYLLRAQLPTELHYTVVKSALQWFIYKQDFYLAYNAINSLGKIEGKVFTSENKLATTKQVDELLAQTTVINTEITLHDQQVDYISLSRANIVLENAQNLEQVELRCANQVVKFSPSKQIVYAVDPASRRCGLLLKSKKSEQLTLTQTGEIIVGLSDYK
;
A
#
# COMPACT_ATOMS: atom_id res chain seq x y z
N MET A 1 -0.52 14.01 -8.55
CA MET A 1 0.26 15.20 -8.13
C MET A 1 -0.68 16.41 -8.04
N VAL A 2 -0.47 17.33 -7.10
CA VAL A 2 -1.22 18.58 -7.00
C VAL A 2 -0.31 19.72 -7.43
N ALA A 3 -0.74 20.49 -8.44
CA ALA A 3 0.01 21.61 -8.97
C ALA A 3 -0.08 22.87 -8.06
N LYS A 4 0.70 23.90 -8.38
CA LYS A 4 0.74 25.17 -7.63
C LYS A 4 -0.58 25.95 -7.62
N ASP A 5 -1.44 25.69 -8.58
CA ASP A 5 -2.79 26.28 -8.67
C ASP A 5 -3.88 25.41 -8.02
N GLY A 6 -3.50 24.27 -7.44
CA GLY A 6 -4.42 23.33 -6.82
C GLY A 6 -5.03 22.31 -7.79
N SER A 7 -4.76 22.38 -9.08
CA SER A 7 -5.21 21.39 -10.04
C SER A 7 -4.48 20.05 -9.84
N VAL A 8 -5.15 18.95 -10.21
CA VAL A 8 -4.58 17.61 -10.17
C VAL A 8 -4.01 17.27 -11.53
N ASN A 9 -2.76 16.85 -11.55
CA ASN A 9 -2.09 16.35 -12.75
C ASN A 9 -1.25 15.11 -12.39
N ASP A 10 -0.73 14.44 -13.40
CA ASP A 10 0.21 13.32 -13.24
C ASP A 10 -0.32 12.27 -12.22
N ILE A 11 -1.47 11.69 -12.57
CA ILE A 11 -2.13 10.67 -11.74
C ILE A 11 -1.58 9.30 -12.14
N GLU A 12 -0.91 8.64 -11.19
CA GLU A 12 -0.44 7.27 -11.36
C GLU A 12 -1.24 6.34 -10.44
N VAL A 13 -1.68 5.21 -10.98
CA VAL A 13 -2.41 4.18 -10.23
C VAL A 13 -1.43 3.10 -9.81
N ILE A 14 -1.13 3.05 -8.50
CA ILE A 14 -0.16 2.13 -7.92
C ILE A 14 -0.77 0.74 -7.75
N SER A 15 -2.02 0.68 -7.32
CA SER A 15 -2.75 -0.57 -7.11
C SER A 15 -4.23 -0.34 -7.36
N HIS A 16 -4.88 -1.29 -8.00
CA HIS A 16 -6.31 -1.24 -8.29
C HIS A 16 -6.99 -2.58 -8.07
N SER A 17 -8.31 -2.55 -7.94
CA SER A 17 -9.13 -3.76 -7.95
C SER A 17 -9.10 -4.41 -9.34
N ALA A 18 -8.85 -5.71 -9.40
CA ALA A 18 -8.89 -6.47 -10.65
C ALA A 18 -10.30 -6.56 -11.26
N VAL A 19 -11.34 -6.17 -10.52
CA VAL A 19 -12.75 -6.35 -10.89
C VAL A 19 -13.32 -5.17 -11.67
N VAL A 20 -12.67 -3.98 -11.61
CA VAL A 20 -13.15 -2.75 -12.25
C VAL A 20 -12.00 -2.04 -12.94
N ASP A 21 -12.23 -1.47 -14.11
CA ASP A 21 -11.30 -0.52 -14.73
C ASP A 21 -11.29 0.78 -13.92
N THR A 22 -10.53 0.73 -12.82
CA THR A 22 -10.47 1.80 -11.83
C THR A 22 -9.57 2.96 -12.26
N GLN A 23 -8.69 2.75 -13.24
CA GLN A 23 -7.74 3.79 -13.66
C GLN A 23 -8.46 4.98 -14.31
N ALA A 24 -9.29 4.71 -15.32
CA ALA A 24 -10.03 5.75 -16.01
C ALA A 24 -11.03 6.47 -15.07
N GLU A 25 -11.61 5.74 -14.13
CA GLU A 25 -12.52 6.31 -13.13
C GLU A 25 -11.80 7.16 -12.09
N ALA A 26 -10.69 6.68 -11.54
CA ALA A 26 -9.87 7.43 -10.61
C ALA A 26 -9.37 8.73 -11.25
N GLN A 27 -8.91 8.69 -12.50
CA GLN A 27 -8.51 9.86 -13.26
C GLN A 27 -9.67 10.84 -13.43
N ARG A 28 -10.85 10.37 -13.85
CA ARG A 28 -12.04 11.21 -14.03
C ARG A 28 -12.48 11.86 -12.72
N TYR A 29 -12.48 11.10 -11.63
CA TYR A 29 -12.82 11.60 -10.30
C TYR A 29 -11.81 12.66 -9.84
N LEU A 30 -10.53 12.36 -9.89
CA LEU A 30 -9.47 13.24 -9.40
C LEU A 30 -9.32 14.52 -10.23
N ASN A 31 -9.53 14.45 -11.55
CA ASN A 31 -9.52 15.64 -12.43
C ASN A 31 -10.62 16.65 -12.12
N ASN A 32 -11.68 16.24 -11.44
CA ASN A 32 -12.76 17.12 -11.00
C ASN A 32 -12.53 17.70 -9.58
N LEU A 33 -11.47 17.31 -8.90
CA LEU A 33 -11.12 17.83 -7.59
C LEU A 33 -10.19 19.05 -7.71
N VAL A 34 -10.40 20.03 -6.86
CA VAL A 34 -9.50 21.15 -6.68
C VAL A 34 -8.98 21.12 -5.25
N PHE A 35 -7.69 21.12 -5.11
CA PHE A 35 -7.01 21.08 -3.82
C PHE A 35 -6.43 22.45 -3.46
N SER A 36 -6.30 22.74 -2.19
CA SER A 36 -5.45 23.83 -1.75
C SER A 36 -3.99 23.44 -2.03
N PRO A 37 -3.21 24.28 -2.75
CA PRO A 37 -1.82 23.97 -3.03
C PRO A 37 -0.99 23.93 -1.74
N ALA A 38 0.07 23.11 -1.74
CA ALA A 38 1.01 23.11 -0.65
C ALA A 38 1.79 24.45 -0.63
N ILE A 39 2.10 24.92 0.56
CA ILE A 39 2.85 26.17 0.76
C ILE A 39 4.20 25.83 1.42
N LYS A 40 5.30 26.34 0.83
CA LYS A 40 6.64 26.30 1.41
C LYS A 40 7.16 27.74 1.54
N GLY A 41 7.30 28.22 2.80
CA GLY A 41 7.42 29.65 3.04
C GLY A 41 6.14 30.40 2.64
N GLU A 42 6.26 31.38 1.74
CA GLU A 42 5.12 32.14 1.21
C GLU A 42 4.72 31.72 -0.22
N GLN A 43 5.35 30.68 -0.77
CA GLN A 43 5.16 30.27 -2.15
C GLN A 43 4.38 28.97 -2.27
N ALA A 44 3.44 28.93 -3.20
CA ALA A 44 2.77 27.69 -3.59
C ALA A 44 3.76 26.75 -4.31
N VAL A 45 3.79 25.49 -3.90
CA VAL A 45 4.68 24.47 -4.45
C VAL A 45 3.87 23.25 -4.92
N GLU A 46 4.45 22.50 -5.84
CA GLU A 46 3.92 21.18 -6.23
C GLU A 46 4.05 20.21 -5.07
N SER A 47 3.05 19.33 -4.95
CA SER A 47 3.01 18.33 -3.90
C SER A 47 2.60 16.95 -4.42
N GLY A 48 3.20 15.92 -3.84
CA GLY A 48 2.77 14.54 -4.01
C GLY A 48 1.74 14.17 -2.95
N TYR A 49 0.68 13.48 -3.37
CA TYR A 49 -0.35 13.00 -2.47
C TYR A 49 -0.73 11.55 -2.78
N LEU A 50 -0.63 10.67 -1.79
CA LEU A 50 -1.10 9.30 -1.91
C LEU A 50 -2.58 9.27 -1.54
N PHE A 51 -3.43 8.96 -2.51
CA PHE A 51 -4.87 8.99 -2.37
C PHE A 51 -5.45 7.59 -2.54
N THR A 52 -6.29 7.17 -1.59
CA THR A 52 -7.05 5.93 -1.71
C THR A 52 -8.46 6.26 -2.19
N TYR A 53 -8.78 5.89 -3.41
CA TYR A 53 -10.10 6.04 -3.99
C TYR A 53 -10.91 4.76 -3.80
N GLN A 54 -12.09 4.90 -3.22
CA GLN A 54 -13.09 3.83 -3.22
C GLN A 54 -14.16 4.19 -4.23
N ALA A 55 -14.27 3.41 -5.31
CA ALA A 55 -15.38 3.53 -6.23
C ALA A 55 -16.69 3.38 -5.44
N GLY A 56 -17.62 4.30 -5.64
CA GLY A 56 -18.91 4.25 -4.97
C GLY A 56 -19.70 3.01 -5.38
N LYS A 57 -20.66 2.62 -4.55
CA LYS A 57 -21.56 1.47 -4.75
C LYS A 57 -22.25 1.42 -6.13
N TYR A 58 -22.28 2.53 -6.84
CA TYR A 58 -22.97 2.68 -8.12
C TYR A 58 -22.20 2.17 -9.33
N PHE A 59 -20.90 1.89 -9.20
CA PHE A 59 -20.05 1.56 -10.35
C PHE A 59 -19.88 0.07 -10.63
N THR A 60 -20.16 -0.78 -9.66
CA THR A 60 -19.89 -2.21 -9.85
C THR A 60 -21.00 -2.98 -10.56
N GLY A 61 -22.17 -2.37 -10.79
CA GLY A 61 -23.33 -3.07 -11.35
C GLY A 61 -23.83 -4.27 -10.51
N TYR A 62 -23.08 -4.62 -9.47
CA TYR A 62 -23.38 -5.69 -8.53
C TYR A 62 -23.92 -5.08 -7.25
N ALA A 63 -25.23 -5.16 -7.07
CA ALA A 63 -25.96 -4.61 -5.92
C ALA A 63 -25.61 -5.26 -4.56
N ASN A 64 -24.69 -6.21 -4.52
CA ASN A 64 -24.34 -6.95 -3.31
C ASN A 64 -22.92 -6.59 -2.85
N ASP A 65 -22.85 -5.76 -1.81
CA ASP A 65 -21.61 -5.48 -1.05
C ASP A 65 -21.12 -6.69 -0.23
N LYS A 66 -21.66 -7.88 -0.46
CA LYS A 66 -21.36 -9.11 0.27
C LYS A 66 -20.85 -10.19 -0.68
N ALA A 67 -20.02 -11.06 -0.15
CA ALA A 67 -19.58 -12.23 -0.88
C ALA A 67 -20.76 -13.17 -1.21
N SER A 68 -20.76 -13.71 -2.43
CA SER A 68 -21.76 -14.65 -2.90
C SER A 68 -21.63 -16.00 -2.19
N ARG A 69 -22.71 -16.79 -2.18
CA ARG A 69 -22.67 -18.14 -1.59
C ARG A 69 -21.65 -19.05 -2.28
N GLY A 70 -21.53 -18.95 -3.61
CA GLY A 70 -20.54 -19.72 -4.37
C GLY A 70 -19.11 -19.36 -3.98
N PHE A 71 -18.82 -18.05 -3.80
CA PHE A 71 -17.52 -17.59 -3.32
C PHE A 71 -17.23 -18.12 -1.91
N ILE A 72 -18.19 -18.00 -0.96
CA ILE A 72 -17.98 -18.47 0.43
C ILE A 72 -17.72 -19.97 0.47
N SER A 73 -18.46 -20.78 -0.30
CA SER A 73 -18.19 -22.23 -0.37
C SER A 73 -16.78 -22.52 -0.84
N GLY A 74 -16.35 -21.95 -1.97
CA GLY A 74 -14.99 -22.16 -2.47
C GLY A 74 -13.91 -21.60 -1.54
N TYR A 75 -14.19 -20.47 -0.84
CA TYR A 75 -13.30 -19.92 0.18
C TYR A 75 -13.08 -20.91 1.34
N ASP A 76 -14.15 -21.52 1.85
CA ASP A 76 -14.09 -22.49 2.95
C ASP A 76 -13.35 -23.78 2.53
N ASP A 77 -13.57 -24.26 1.31
CA ASP A 77 -12.86 -25.41 0.75
C ASP A 77 -11.36 -25.14 0.66
N VAL A 78 -10.96 -24.02 0.06
CA VAL A 78 -9.54 -23.63 -0.03
C VAL A 78 -8.91 -23.42 1.35
N ASN A 79 -9.62 -22.78 2.28
CA ASN A 79 -9.15 -22.56 3.63
C ASN A 79 -8.90 -23.89 4.38
N THR A 80 -9.72 -24.91 4.12
CA THR A 80 -9.53 -26.25 4.65
C THR A 80 -8.28 -26.90 4.08
N LEU A 81 -8.09 -26.86 2.77
CA LEU A 81 -6.89 -27.39 2.10
C LEU A 81 -5.59 -26.73 2.61
N ILE A 82 -5.63 -25.41 2.84
CA ILE A 82 -4.48 -24.68 3.42
C ILE A 82 -4.17 -25.19 4.83
N LYS A 83 -5.19 -25.35 5.69
CA LYS A 83 -5.03 -25.87 7.06
C LYS A 83 -4.48 -27.28 7.09
N GLU A 84 -4.91 -28.12 6.15
CA GLU A 84 -4.44 -29.49 5.97
C GLU A 84 -3.07 -29.56 5.26
N LYS A 85 -2.52 -28.41 4.84
CA LYS A 85 -1.25 -28.30 4.10
C LYS A 85 -1.27 -29.00 2.74
N ASN A 86 -2.46 -29.18 2.16
CA ASN A 86 -2.61 -29.68 0.80
C ASN A 86 -2.44 -28.53 -0.21
N PHE A 87 -1.23 -27.99 -0.29
CA PHE A 87 -0.95 -26.77 -1.05
C PHE A 87 -1.12 -26.90 -2.56
N LYS A 88 -0.87 -28.09 -3.11
CA LYS A 88 -1.02 -28.32 -4.55
C LYS A 88 -2.48 -28.21 -4.99
N GLU A 89 -3.39 -28.77 -4.23
CA GLU A 89 -4.81 -28.68 -4.51
C GLU A 89 -5.35 -27.30 -4.17
N ALA A 90 -4.91 -26.71 -3.05
CA ALA A 90 -5.24 -25.35 -2.67
C ALA A 90 -4.87 -24.32 -3.75
N GLU A 91 -3.77 -24.49 -4.47
CA GLU A 91 -3.35 -23.59 -5.56
C GLU A 91 -4.31 -23.66 -6.75
N LEU A 92 -4.75 -24.87 -7.12
CA LEU A 92 -5.72 -25.07 -8.20
C LEU A 92 -7.07 -24.47 -7.86
N GLU A 93 -7.55 -24.74 -6.65
CA GLU A 93 -8.82 -24.21 -6.17
C GLU A 93 -8.79 -22.68 -5.98
N LEU A 94 -7.65 -22.12 -5.56
CA LEU A 94 -7.45 -20.65 -5.54
C LEU A 94 -7.59 -20.03 -6.94
N ALA A 95 -6.98 -20.65 -7.96
CA ALA A 95 -7.08 -20.15 -9.32
C ALA A 95 -8.52 -20.18 -9.83
N GLN A 96 -9.26 -21.27 -9.55
CA GLN A 96 -10.66 -21.40 -9.91
C GLN A 96 -11.55 -20.41 -9.14
N LEU A 97 -11.35 -20.27 -7.82
CA LEU A 97 -12.09 -19.31 -6.98
C LEU A 97 -11.93 -17.87 -7.50
N PHE A 98 -10.71 -17.50 -7.92
CA PHE A 98 -10.47 -16.21 -8.51
C PHE A 98 -11.25 -16.00 -9.79
N THR A 99 -11.15 -16.95 -10.73
CA THR A 99 -11.74 -16.83 -12.07
C THR A 99 -13.26 -16.88 -12.04
N ASP A 100 -13.83 -17.81 -11.27
CA ASP A 100 -15.25 -18.13 -11.35
C ASP A 100 -16.10 -17.34 -10.37
N HIS A 101 -15.55 -16.98 -9.21
CA HIS A 101 -16.32 -16.46 -8.09
C HIS A 101 -15.90 -15.09 -7.57
N THR A 102 -14.70 -14.57 -7.89
CA THR A 102 -14.27 -13.25 -7.41
C THR A 102 -14.82 -12.14 -8.31
N LYS A 103 -16.01 -11.63 -8.00
CA LYS A 103 -16.78 -10.71 -8.85
C LYS A 103 -16.94 -9.28 -8.27
N ASN A 104 -16.63 -9.07 -6.99
CA ASN A 104 -16.78 -7.78 -6.33
C ASN A 104 -15.63 -7.52 -5.35
N THR A 105 -15.56 -6.31 -4.81
CA THR A 105 -14.46 -5.87 -3.93
C THR A 105 -14.44 -6.61 -2.59
N ALA A 106 -15.57 -7.06 -2.07
CA ALA A 106 -15.62 -7.85 -0.83
C ALA A 106 -15.03 -9.25 -1.06
N GLU A 107 -15.39 -9.90 -2.16
CA GLU A 107 -14.79 -11.18 -2.57
C GLU A 107 -13.30 -11.05 -2.84
N GLN A 108 -12.88 -9.96 -3.48
CA GLN A 108 -11.45 -9.69 -3.71
C GLN A 108 -10.68 -9.48 -2.39
N ALA A 109 -11.25 -8.78 -1.42
CA ALA A 109 -10.64 -8.59 -0.11
C ALA A 109 -10.47 -9.92 0.64
N LEU A 110 -11.51 -10.77 0.63
CA LEU A 110 -11.48 -12.10 1.21
C LEU A 110 -10.49 -13.02 0.47
N PHE A 111 -10.50 -12.99 -0.86
CA PHE A 111 -9.56 -13.76 -1.68
C PHE A 111 -8.11 -13.37 -1.40
N ALA A 112 -7.80 -12.07 -1.36
CA ALA A 112 -6.45 -11.59 -1.06
C ALA A 112 -5.98 -12.06 0.34
N TRP A 113 -6.86 -12.01 1.33
CA TRP A 113 -6.56 -12.54 2.65
C TRP A 113 -6.29 -14.05 2.63
N LEU A 114 -7.15 -14.83 1.98
CA LEU A 114 -6.98 -16.27 1.86
C LEU A 114 -5.67 -16.63 1.15
N LYS A 115 -5.38 -15.95 0.04
CA LYS A 115 -4.15 -16.14 -0.73
C LYS A 115 -2.91 -15.71 0.06
N SER A 116 -3.01 -14.68 0.91
CA SER A 116 -1.93 -14.32 1.82
C SER A 116 -1.62 -15.44 2.81
N GLN A 117 -2.66 -16.10 3.37
CA GLN A 117 -2.45 -17.25 4.26
C GLN A 117 -1.78 -18.43 3.53
N PHE A 118 -2.18 -18.70 2.29
CA PHE A 118 -1.56 -19.71 1.45
C PHE A 118 -0.05 -19.47 1.28
N TYR A 119 0.35 -18.25 0.94
CA TYR A 119 1.76 -17.89 0.81
C TYR A 119 2.51 -17.90 2.15
N TYR A 120 1.87 -17.45 3.24
CA TYR A 120 2.46 -17.47 4.58
C TYR A 120 2.86 -18.89 5.01
N PHE A 121 1.95 -19.86 4.86
CA PHE A 121 2.23 -21.24 5.24
C PHE A 121 3.29 -21.92 4.37
N GLN A 122 3.50 -21.43 3.16
CA GLN A 122 4.57 -21.89 2.28
C GLN A 122 5.86 -21.08 2.42
N GLN A 123 5.90 -20.06 3.28
CA GLN A 123 7.03 -19.15 3.47
C GLN A 123 7.41 -18.41 2.17
N GLN A 124 6.45 -18.19 1.30
CA GLN A 124 6.61 -17.41 0.06
C GLN A 124 6.37 -15.92 0.35
N TRP A 125 7.38 -15.28 0.94
CA TRP A 125 7.25 -13.96 1.55
C TRP A 125 6.91 -12.84 0.57
N GLN A 126 7.33 -12.93 -0.68
CA GLN A 126 6.95 -11.96 -1.70
C GLN A 126 5.45 -12.03 -2.00
N GLY A 127 4.93 -13.23 -2.26
CA GLY A 127 3.49 -13.41 -2.49
C GLY A 127 2.65 -13.03 -1.27
N PHE A 128 3.17 -13.29 -0.06
CA PHE A 128 2.52 -12.84 1.18
C PHE A 128 2.46 -11.31 1.25
N ASP A 129 3.58 -10.60 0.98
CA ASP A 129 3.66 -9.14 0.99
C ASP A 129 2.64 -8.51 0.03
N GLU A 130 2.59 -9.00 -1.20
CA GLU A 130 1.65 -8.52 -2.21
C GLU A 130 0.19 -8.70 -1.76
N GLN A 131 -0.16 -9.89 -1.28
CA GLN A 131 -1.55 -10.20 -0.96
C GLN A 131 -2.01 -9.60 0.37
N VAL A 132 -1.15 -9.51 1.37
CA VAL A 132 -1.51 -8.83 2.64
C VAL A 132 -1.72 -7.34 2.44
N LYS A 133 -0.96 -6.70 1.55
CA LYS A 133 -1.17 -5.30 1.15
C LYS A 133 -2.52 -5.10 0.46
N VAL A 134 -2.89 -5.99 -0.48
CA VAL A 134 -4.22 -5.92 -1.14
C VAL A 134 -5.35 -6.11 -0.13
N ALA A 135 -5.25 -7.12 0.74
CA ALA A 135 -6.25 -7.34 1.81
C ALA A 135 -6.36 -6.13 2.74
N TYR A 136 -5.21 -5.52 3.11
CA TYR A 136 -5.17 -4.32 3.91
C TYR A 136 -5.80 -3.10 3.21
N LEU A 137 -5.55 -2.90 1.92
CA LEU A 137 -6.17 -1.82 1.14
C LEU A 137 -7.69 -1.97 1.06
N LEU A 138 -8.17 -3.19 0.88
CA LEU A 138 -9.60 -3.52 0.77
C LEU A 138 -10.28 -3.83 2.12
N ARG A 139 -9.59 -3.63 3.24
CA ARG A 139 -10.04 -4.04 4.59
C ARG A 139 -11.43 -3.57 5.00
N ALA A 140 -11.85 -2.40 4.51
CA ALA A 140 -13.18 -1.86 4.80
C ALA A 140 -14.33 -2.71 4.21
N GLN A 141 -14.03 -3.61 3.27
CA GLN A 141 -14.96 -4.53 2.66
C GLN A 141 -15.09 -5.86 3.45
N LEU A 142 -14.22 -6.07 4.42
CA LEU A 142 -14.19 -7.29 5.23
C LEU A 142 -15.18 -7.21 6.40
N PRO A 143 -15.72 -8.36 6.85
CA PRO A 143 -16.43 -8.44 8.12
C PRO A 143 -15.55 -7.92 9.27
N THR A 144 -16.15 -7.27 10.27
CA THR A 144 -15.44 -6.57 11.36
C THR A 144 -14.35 -7.42 12.02
N GLU A 145 -14.63 -8.70 12.31
CA GLU A 145 -13.67 -9.62 12.93
C GLU A 145 -12.45 -9.85 12.03
N LEU A 146 -12.69 -10.07 10.75
CA LEU A 146 -11.63 -10.30 9.79
C LEU A 146 -10.88 -9.01 9.46
N HIS A 147 -11.58 -7.89 9.38
CA HIS A 147 -10.98 -6.55 9.24
C HIS A 147 -9.93 -6.31 10.33
N TYR A 148 -10.30 -6.54 11.59
CA TYR A 148 -9.37 -6.40 12.72
C TYR A 148 -8.16 -7.34 12.58
N THR A 149 -8.39 -8.59 12.23
CA THR A 149 -7.35 -9.62 12.06
C THR A 149 -6.38 -9.22 10.94
N VAL A 150 -6.91 -8.81 9.79
CA VAL A 150 -6.10 -8.38 8.64
C VAL A 150 -5.24 -7.16 8.98
N VAL A 151 -5.82 -6.13 9.61
CA VAL A 151 -5.07 -4.92 9.97
C VAL A 151 -3.98 -5.22 11.00
N LYS A 152 -4.27 -6.08 11.98
CA LYS A 152 -3.28 -6.50 12.98
C LYS A 152 -2.13 -7.29 12.35
N SER A 153 -2.43 -8.23 11.45
CA SER A 153 -1.41 -9.01 10.75
C SER A 153 -0.58 -8.13 9.80
N ALA A 154 -1.24 -7.21 9.11
CA ALA A 154 -0.57 -6.24 8.25
C ALA A 154 0.37 -5.32 9.06
N LEU A 155 -0.05 -4.83 10.24
CA LEU A 155 0.80 -4.04 11.12
C LEU A 155 2.08 -4.80 11.50
N GLN A 156 1.96 -6.07 11.91
CA GLN A 156 3.12 -6.89 12.26
C GLN A 156 4.07 -7.07 11.06
N TRP A 157 3.50 -7.28 9.88
CA TRP A 157 4.27 -7.42 8.65
C TRP A 157 4.96 -6.12 8.24
N PHE A 158 4.28 -4.98 8.29
CA PHE A 158 4.88 -3.69 7.97
C PHE A 158 6.02 -3.32 8.92
N ILE A 159 5.89 -3.64 10.22
CA ILE A 159 6.97 -3.49 11.19
C ILE A 159 8.16 -4.40 10.80
N TYR A 160 7.92 -5.66 10.47
CA TYR A 160 8.94 -6.59 10.05
C TYR A 160 9.68 -6.12 8.79
N LYS A 161 8.94 -5.56 7.81
CA LYS A 161 9.48 -4.99 6.57
C LYS A 161 10.10 -3.60 6.76
N GLN A 162 10.03 -3.03 7.97
CA GLN A 162 10.45 -1.65 8.26
C GLN A 162 9.73 -0.60 7.40
N ASP A 163 8.50 -0.91 6.93
CA ASP A 163 7.61 0.06 6.32
C ASP A 163 6.86 0.81 7.41
N PHE A 164 7.54 1.76 8.04
CA PHE A 164 7.00 2.50 9.17
C PHE A 164 5.80 3.35 8.80
N TYR A 165 5.72 3.82 7.56
CA TYR A 165 4.55 4.55 7.07
C TYR A 165 3.28 3.70 7.10
N LEU A 166 3.33 2.51 6.51
CA LEU A 166 2.19 1.59 6.54
C LEU A 166 1.90 1.08 7.95
N ALA A 167 2.93 0.92 8.80
CA ALA A 167 2.75 0.56 10.20
C ALA A 167 1.93 1.60 10.97
N TYR A 168 2.25 2.90 10.86
CA TYR A 168 1.47 3.97 11.49
C TYR A 168 0.04 4.05 10.92
N ASN A 169 -0.14 3.85 9.63
CA ASN A 169 -1.46 3.77 9.02
C ASN A 169 -2.29 2.62 9.57
N ALA A 170 -1.68 1.45 9.79
CA ALA A 170 -2.34 0.30 10.36
C ALA A 170 -2.73 0.54 11.83
N ILE A 171 -1.87 1.17 12.65
CA ILE A 171 -2.19 1.57 14.02
C ILE A 171 -3.41 2.50 14.03
N ASN A 172 -3.44 3.51 13.16
CA ASN A 172 -4.56 4.42 13.05
C ASN A 172 -5.85 3.74 12.60
N SER A 173 -5.73 2.74 11.72
CA SER A 173 -6.87 1.94 11.24
C SER A 173 -7.45 1.07 12.35
N LEU A 174 -6.62 0.42 13.18
CA LEU A 174 -7.06 -0.38 14.33
C LEU A 174 -7.93 0.44 15.29
N GLY A 175 -7.55 1.69 15.55
CA GLY A 175 -8.30 2.58 16.44
C GLY A 175 -9.67 3.03 15.91
N LYS A 176 -9.99 2.75 14.64
CA LYS A 176 -11.26 3.13 13.98
C LYS A 176 -12.22 1.96 13.78
N ILE A 177 -11.82 0.73 14.13
CA ILE A 177 -12.65 -0.46 13.91
C ILE A 177 -13.67 -0.57 15.02
N GLU A 178 -14.96 -0.38 14.70
CA GLU A 178 -16.06 -0.47 15.65
C GLU A 178 -16.16 -1.86 16.30
N GLY A 179 -16.54 -1.89 17.58
CA GLY A 179 -16.74 -3.13 18.33
C GLY A 179 -15.45 -3.88 18.71
N LYS A 180 -14.27 -3.35 18.38
CA LYS A 180 -12.97 -3.90 18.80
C LYS A 180 -12.28 -3.00 19.81
N VAL A 181 -11.68 -3.66 20.81
CA VAL A 181 -10.98 -2.96 21.89
C VAL A 181 -9.53 -2.70 21.47
N PHE A 182 -9.33 -1.65 20.69
CA PHE A 182 -8.02 -1.03 20.52
C PHE A 182 -8.09 0.37 21.13
N THR A 183 -7.84 0.45 22.45
CA THR A 183 -8.01 1.67 23.22
C THR A 183 -7.00 2.75 22.81
N SER A 184 -7.24 4.00 23.20
CA SER A 184 -6.26 5.09 23.02
C SER A 184 -4.93 4.77 23.71
N GLU A 185 -4.94 4.05 24.84
CA GLU A 185 -3.74 3.58 25.52
C GLU A 185 -2.98 2.54 24.67
N ASN A 186 -3.68 1.55 24.11
CA ASN A 186 -3.07 0.58 23.19
C ASN A 186 -2.46 1.27 21.97
N LYS A 187 -3.18 2.25 21.40
CA LYS A 187 -2.68 3.04 20.26
C LYS A 187 -1.40 3.77 20.65
N LEU A 188 -1.39 4.47 21.79
CA LEU A 188 -0.22 5.21 22.26
C LEU A 188 0.97 4.27 22.52
N ALA A 189 0.75 3.15 23.21
CA ALA A 189 1.79 2.18 23.51
C ALA A 189 2.39 1.57 22.23
N THR A 190 1.54 1.18 21.27
CA THR A 190 2.00 0.61 20.00
C THR A 190 2.74 1.66 19.15
N THR A 191 2.24 2.90 19.11
CA THR A 191 2.93 3.99 18.42
C THR A 191 4.32 4.21 19.01
N LYS A 192 4.44 4.26 20.34
CA LYS A 192 5.73 4.42 21.02
C LYS A 192 6.71 3.29 20.69
N GLN A 193 6.24 2.04 20.63
CA GLN A 193 7.09 0.90 20.23
C GLN A 193 7.61 1.06 18.79
N VAL A 194 6.77 1.52 17.86
CA VAL A 194 7.18 1.79 16.48
C VAL A 194 8.15 2.96 16.41
N ASP A 195 7.94 4.04 17.18
CA ASP A 195 8.84 5.18 17.27
C ASP A 195 10.23 4.76 17.78
N GLU A 196 10.28 3.94 18.84
CA GLU A 196 11.53 3.41 19.39
C GLU A 196 12.27 2.52 18.37
N LEU A 197 11.54 1.65 17.68
CA LEU A 197 12.12 0.81 16.63
C LEU A 197 12.67 1.66 15.46
N LEU A 198 11.92 2.64 14.99
CA LEU A 198 12.36 3.55 13.94
C LEU A 198 13.60 4.34 14.37
N ALA A 199 13.66 4.81 15.62
CA ALA A 199 14.82 5.53 16.15
C ALA A 199 16.09 4.64 16.19
N GLN A 200 15.94 3.36 16.52
CA GLN A 200 17.04 2.39 16.58
C GLN A 200 17.47 1.90 15.19
N THR A 201 16.57 1.91 14.21
CA THR A 201 16.83 1.43 12.84
C THR A 201 17.54 2.53 12.03
N THR A 202 18.85 2.60 12.11
CA THR A 202 19.66 3.65 11.45
C THR A 202 19.79 3.48 9.94
N VAL A 203 19.63 2.26 9.43
CA VAL A 203 19.66 1.90 8.01
C VAL A 203 18.45 1.04 7.70
N ILE A 204 17.69 1.42 6.67
CA ILE A 204 16.57 0.65 6.13
C ILE A 204 16.96 0.22 4.71
N ASN A 205 16.99 -1.08 4.46
CA ASN A 205 17.25 -1.66 3.14
C ASN A 205 15.96 -2.31 2.63
N THR A 206 15.55 -1.94 1.44
CA THR A 206 14.35 -2.47 0.80
C THR A 206 14.71 -3.02 -0.58
N GLU A 207 14.53 -4.32 -0.77
CA GLU A 207 14.57 -4.94 -2.09
C GLU A 207 13.21 -4.74 -2.75
N ILE A 208 13.23 -4.20 -3.97
CA ILE A 208 12.03 -3.84 -4.74
C ILE A 208 12.06 -4.66 -6.03
N THR A 209 11.02 -5.42 -6.27
CA THR A 209 10.80 -6.11 -7.56
C THR A 209 9.65 -5.41 -8.27
N LEU A 210 9.92 -4.81 -9.42
CA LEU A 210 8.90 -4.26 -10.30
C LEU A 210 8.68 -5.22 -11.48
N HIS A 211 7.42 -5.47 -11.80
CA HIS A 211 7.04 -6.20 -13.00
C HIS A 211 6.92 -5.27 -14.21
N ASP A 212 6.70 -5.84 -15.40
CA ASP A 212 6.53 -5.07 -16.63
C ASP A 212 5.41 -4.02 -16.48
N GLN A 213 5.72 -2.77 -16.85
CA GLN A 213 4.80 -1.63 -16.82
C GLN A 213 4.18 -1.33 -15.45
N GLN A 214 4.79 -1.83 -14.39
CA GLN A 214 4.32 -1.60 -13.03
C GLN A 214 4.71 -0.21 -12.52
N VAL A 215 3.80 0.40 -11.78
CA VAL A 215 4.04 1.58 -10.95
C VAL A 215 4.02 1.15 -9.50
N ASP A 216 5.00 1.57 -8.72
CA ASP A 216 5.04 1.35 -7.27
C ASP A 216 5.38 2.64 -6.54
N TYR A 217 5.00 2.71 -5.27
CA TYR A 217 5.27 3.84 -4.39
C TYR A 217 5.86 3.35 -3.08
N ILE A 218 7.12 3.68 -2.85
CA ILE A 218 7.86 3.27 -1.66
C ILE A 218 7.95 4.45 -0.70
N SER A 219 7.32 4.32 0.44
CA SER A 219 7.35 5.34 1.49
C SER A 219 8.74 5.50 2.09
N LEU A 220 9.13 6.75 2.35
CA LEU A 220 10.42 7.06 2.96
C LEU A 220 10.23 7.37 4.44
N SER A 221 11.12 6.80 5.24
CA SER A 221 11.20 7.04 6.68
C SER A 221 12.45 7.83 7.07
N ARG A 222 13.48 7.84 6.21
CA ARG A 222 14.74 8.54 6.45
C ARG A 222 15.15 9.44 5.29
N ALA A 223 15.89 10.50 5.62
CA ALA A 223 16.14 11.61 4.72
C ALA A 223 17.17 11.31 3.62
N ASN A 224 18.17 10.46 3.87
CA ASN A 224 19.16 10.13 2.87
C ASN A 224 18.75 8.83 2.14
N ILE A 225 18.67 8.88 0.82
CA ILE A 225 18.30 7.75 -0.01
C ILE A 225 19.41 7.42 -1.02
N VAL A 226 19.60 6.13 -1.22
CA VAL A 226 20.39 5.57 -2.31
C VAL A 226 19.52 4.52 -3.01
N LEU A 227 19.17 4.80 -4.27
CA LEU A 227 18.45 3.85 -5.11
C LEU A 227 19.42 3.28 -6.16
N GLU A 228 19.60 1.98 -6.15
CA GLU A 228 20.51 1.26 -7.06
C GLU A 228 19.74 0.53 -8.15
N ASN A 229 20.38 0.34 -9.29
CA ASN A 229 19.89 -0.36 -10.49
C ASN A 229 18.69 0.33 -11.17
N ALA A 230 18.55 1.67 -11.03
CA ALA A 230 17.41 2.43 -11.54
C ALA A 230 17.54 2.88 -13.01
N GLN A 231 18.56 2.44 -13.76
CA GLN A 231 18.87 2.93 -15.11
C GLN A 231 17.81 2.53 -16.15
N ASN A 232 17.06 1.48 -15.93
CA ASN A 232 16.06 0.98 -16.89
C ASN A 232 14.63 1.43 -16.54
N LEU A 233 14.45 2.19 -15.46
CA LEU A 233 13.15 2.73 -15.11
C LEU A 233 12.67 3.75 -16.15
N GLU A 234 11.36 3.86 -16.32
CA GLU A 234 10.74 4.92 -17.11
C GLU A 234 10.72 6.23 -16.33
N GLN A 235 10.42 6.15 -15.03
CA GLN A 235 10.22 7.29 -14.16
C GLN A 235 10.70 6.99 -12.76
N VAL A 236 11.39 7.97 -12.17
CA VAL A 236 11.77 7.99 -10.75
C VAL A 236 11.46 9.38 -10.22
N GLU A 237 10.55 9.46 -9.26
CA GLU A 237 10.17 10.73 -8.64
C GLU A 237 10.13 10.62 -7.13
N LEU A 238 10.72 11.59 -6.45
CA LEU A 238 10.44 11.86 -5.05
C LEU A 238 9.17 12.70 -4.97
N ARG A 239 8.17 12.22 -4.28
CA ARG A 239 6.90 12.92 -4.02
C ARG A 239 6.71 13.10 -2.53
N CYS A 240 6.70 14.33 -2.09
CA CYS A 240 6.44 14.73 -0.70
C CYS A 240 5.21 15.64 -0.65
N ALA A 241 4.66 15.86 0.54
CA ALA A 241 3.54 16.79 0.72
C ALA A 241 3.87 18.24 0.37
N ASN A 242 5.16 18.61 0.27
CA ASN A 242 5.62 19.97 0.03
C ASN A 242 6.73 20.10 -1.02
N GLN A 243 7.02 19.03 -1.76
CA GLN A 243 7.93 19.06 -2.90
C GLN A 243 7.78 17.85 -3.80
N VAL A 244 8.15 18.02 -5.07
CA VAL A 244 8.32 16.95 -6.04
C VAL A 244 9.67 17.10 -6.73
N VAL A 245 10.43 16.02 -6.84
CA VAL A 245 11.73 16.01 -7.53
C VAL A 245 11.75 14.85 -8.53
N LYS A 246 12.02 15.16 -9.79
CA LYS A 246 12.16 14.16 -10.86
C LYS A 246 13.63 13.83 -11.05
N PHE A 247 13.94 12.55 -11.10
CA PHE A 247 15.30 12.07 -11.33
C PHE A 247 15.42 11.48 -12.73
N SER A 248 16.57 11.72 -13.37
CA SER A 248 16.95 10.96 -14.56
C SER A 248 17.31 9.53 -14.13
N PRO A 249 16.71 8.50 -14.74
CA PRO A 249 17.07 7.11 -14.45
C PRO A 249 18.58 6.88 -14.64
N SER A 250 19.22 6.29 -13.64
CA SER A 250 20.66 6.03 -13.63
C SER A 250 20.97 4.78 -12.81
N LYS A 251 22.22 4.27 -12.93
CA LYS A 251 22.64 3.07 -12.18
C LYS A 251 22.51 3.27 -10.66
N GLN A 252 22.75 4.51 -10.21
CA GLN A 252 22.61 4.87 -8.82
C GLN A 252 22.07 6.30 -8.71
N ILE A 253 21.03 6.49 -7.91
CA ILE A 253 20.49 7.80 -7.54
C ILE A 253 20.74 8.00 -6.05
N VAL A 254 21.46 9.08 -5.73
CA VAL A 254 21.75 9.49 -4.34
C VAL A 254 21.10 10.84 -4.10
N TYR A 255 20.30 10.95 -3.07
CA TYR A 255 19.60 12.18 -2.75
C TYR A 255 19.40 12.37 -1.25
N ALA A 256 19.50 13.58 -0.77
CA ALA A 256 19.16 13.98 0.60
C ALA A 256 17.83 14.75 0.57
N VAL A 257 16.80 14.13 1.14
CA VAL A 257 15.49 14.76 1.33
C VAL A 257 15.61 15.75 2.48
N ASP A 258 15.06 16.95 2.32
CA ASP A 258 14.94 17.90 3.45
C ASP A 258 14.12 17.23 4.57
N PRO A 259 14.68 17.04 5.79
CA PRO A 259 13.97 16.41 6.90
C PRO A 259 12.66 17.11 7.27
N ALA A 260 12.51 18.40 6.97
CA ALA A 260 11.26 19.15 7.13
C ALA A 260 10.20 18.78 6.10
N SER A 261 10.55 18.03 5.07
CA SER A 261 9.59 17.49 4.11
C SER A 261 8.72 16.41 4.76
N ARG A 262 7.42 16.41 4.45
CA ARG A 262 6.47 15.52 5.08
C ARG A 262 5.93 14.49 4.08
N ARG A 263 5.69 13.28 4.56
CA ARG A 263 5.01 12.22 3.79
C ARG A 263 5.68 11.98 2.44
N CYS A 264 6.98 11.73 2.47
CA CYS A 264 7.75 11.47 1.27
C CYS A 264 7.71 10.01 0.85
N GLY A 265 7.76 9.78 -0.45
CA GLY A 265 8.00 8.46 -1.03
C GLY A 265 8.54 8.57 -2.43
N LEU A 266 9.10 7.48 -2.92
CA LEU A 266 9.56 7.33 -4.28
C LEU A 266 8.46 6.68 -5.13
N LEU A 267 8.03 7.37 -6.19
CA LEU A 267 7.27 6.79 -7.27
C LEU A 267 8.25 6.21 -8.27
N LEU A 268 8.10 4.93 -8.56
CA LEU A 268 8.92 4.16 -9.48
C LEU A 268 8.03 3.59 -10.58
N LYS A 269 8.39 3.80 -11.84
CA LYS A 269 7.68 3.21 -12.98
C LYS A 269 8.65 2.43 -13.85
N SER A 270 8.32 1.18 -14.09
CA SER A 270 9.16 0.29 -14.89
C SER A 270 8.64 0.14 -16.31
N LYS A 271 9.56 -0.06 -17.28
CA LYS A 271 9.23 -0.52 -18.63
C LYS A 271 9.24 -2.03 -18.74
N LYS A 272 10.10 -2.67 -17.93
CA LYS A 272 10.33 -4.11 -17.90
C LYS A 272 10.54 -4.52 -16.45
N SER A 273 10.46 -5.81 -16.18
CA SER A 273 10.75 -6.33 -14.84
C SER A 273 12.17 -5.97 -14.40
N GLU A 274 12.28 -5.38 -13.22
CA GLU A 274 13.53 -4.87 -12.65
C GLU A 274 13.62 -5.22 -11.16
N GLN A 275 14.87 -5.40 -10.70
CA GLN A 275 15.17 -5.52 -9.28
C GLN A 275 16.03 -4.35 -8.84
N LEU A 276 15.56 -3.66 -7.83
CA LEU A 276 16.16 -2.43 -7.30
C LEU A 276 16.47 -2.62 -5.83
N THR A 277 17.44 -1.88 -5.34
CA THR A 277 17.73 -1.79 -3.90
C THR A 277 17.61 -0.34 -3.46
N LEU A 278 16.76 -0.08 -2.47
CA LEU A 278 16.64 1.23 -1.82
C LEU A 278 17.23 1.16 -0.42
N THR A 279 18.27 1.95 -0.20
CA THR A 279 18.84 2.18 1.12
C THR A 279 18.43 3.55 1.64
N GLN A 280 17.90 3.60 2.87
CA GLN A 280 17.51 4.82 3.54
C GLN A 280 18.32 4.99 4.83
N THR A 281 18.92 6.18 5.04
CA THR A 281 19.74 6.53 6.23
C THR A 281 19.49 7.97 6.66
N GLY A 282 20.22 8.44 7.68
CA GLY A 282 20.16 9.84 8.13
C GLY A 282 18.97 10.12 9.06
N GLU A 283 18.52 11.37 9.08
CA GLU A 283 17.44 11.82 9.95
C GLU A 283 16.09 11.22 9.60
N ILE A 284 15.21 11.10 10.60
CA ILE A 284 13.83 10.64 10.38
C ILE A 284 13.04 11.77 9.71
N ILE A 285 12.32 11.45 8.64
CA ILE A 285 11.42 12.40 7.97
C ILE A 285 10.22 12.68 8.87
N VAL A 286 9.91 13.96 9.06
CA VAL A 286 8.81 14.41 9.93
C VAL A 286 7.44 13.99 9.37
N GLY A 287 6.52 13.68 10.28
CA GLY A 287 5.09 13.47 9.93
C GLY A 287 4.75 12.06 9.50
N LEU A 288 5.58 11.06 9.77
CA LEU A 288 5.21 9.65 9.58
C LEU A 288 4.06 9.22 10.49
N SER A 289 3.99 9.76 11.71
CA SER A 289 2.93 9.49 12.69
C SER A 289 1.73 10.44 12.60
N ASP A 290 1.81 11.55 11.85
CA ASP A 290 0.80 12.62 11.78
C ASP A 290 -0.43 12.25 10.92
N TYR A 291 -0.72 10.99 10.74
CA TYR A 291 -1.94 10.53 10.08
C TYR A 291 -3.14 10.64 11.02
N LYS A 292 -3.79 11.77 10.97
CA LYS A 292 -5.11 11.97 11.58
C LYS A 292 -6.21 11.65 10.57
#